data_ec05846ef63e1ddd6ada3e9deff9bd4b
#
_entry.id   ec05846ef63e1ddd6ada3e9deff9bd4b
#
_cell.length_a   1.000
_cell.length_b   1.000
_cell.length_c   1.000
_cell.angle_alpha   90.00
_cell.angle_beta   90.00
_cell.angle_gamma   90.00
#
_symmetry.space_group_name_H-M   'P 1'
#
loop_
_entity.id
_entity.type
_entity.pdbx_description
1 polymer ?
#
loop_
_entity_poly.entity_id
_entity_poly.type
_entity_poly.pdbx_seq_one_letter_code
_entity_poly.pdbx_strand_id
1 'polypeptide(L)'
;MKQIYLASPFFNDTELVVYKETISRLRNAGYKVHVPQEHEIKNAWDYSNADWARMVFDMDVDALRASNVVMVLNFGMYSDSGTAWEAGFAAALEIPVIQVLCGYENCTYSLMMMNGCDKVIHAENVAFWESECACVSRDKIIQK
;
A
#
# COMPACT_ATOMS: atom_id res chain seq x y z
N MET A 1 6.60 -18.75 -0.10
CA MET A 1 6.93 -17.35 -0.45
C MET A 1 5.81 -16.47 0.06
N LYS A 2 6.15 -15.45 0.83
CA LYS A 2 5.13 -14.52 1.35
C LYS A 2 4.61 -13.63 0.23
N GLN A 3 3.30 -13.44 0.20
CA GLN A 3 2.63 -12.55 -0.73
C GLN A 3 2.40 -11.20 -0.05
N ILE A 4 2.83 -10.15 -0.71
CA ILE A 4 2.62 -8.75 -0.30
C ILE A 4 1.57 -8.15 -1.22
N TYR A 5 0.56 -7.51 -0.64
CA TYR A 5 -0.30 -6.58 -1.37
C TYR A 5 0.30 -5.18 -1.24
N LEU A 6 0.59 -4.54 -2.35
CA LEU A 6 1.12 -3.18 -2.35
C LEU A 6 0.00 -2.18 -2.61
N ALA A 7 -0.45 -1.55 -1.54
CA ALA A 7 -1.45 -0.48 -1.58
C ALA A 7 -0.75 0.86 -1.83
N SER A 8 -1.01 1.50 -2.94
CA SER A 8 -0.34 2.75 -3.32
C SER A 8 -1.15 3.53 -4.34
N PRO A 9 -1.18 4.86 -4.24
CA PRO A 9 -1.53 5.68 -5.39
C PRO A 9 -0.42 5.60 -6.46
N PHE A 10 -0.81 5.85 -7.72
CA PHE A 10 0.09 5.87 -8.88
C PHE A 10 -0.41 6.87 -9.94
N PHE A 11 -0.97 7.98 -9.46
CA PHE A 11 -1.69 8.96 -10.31
C PHE A 11 -0.82 10.11 -10.81
N ASN A 12 0.37 10.29 -10.25
CA ASN A 12 1.34 11.28 -10.69
C ASN A 12 2.74 10.68 -10.81
N ASP A 13 3.69 11.42 -11.39
CA ASP A 13 5.03 10.92 -11.66
C ASP A 13 5.80 10.55 -10.40
N THR A 14 5.66 11.32 -9.33
CA THR A 14 6.33 11.04 -8.04
C THR A 14 5.85 9.72 -7.44
N GLU A 15 4.53 9.54 -7.36
CA GLU A 15 3.93 8.30 -6.86
C GLU A 15 4.31 7.10 -7.72
N LEU A 16 4.26 7.25 -9.04
CA LEU A 16 4.56 6.18 -9.98
C LEU A 16 6.02 5.70 -9.89
N VAL A 17 6.97 6.61 -9.72
CA VAL A 17 8.39 6.27 -9.56
C VAL A 17 8.61 5.45 -8.28
N VAL A 18 8.10 5.91 -7.15
CA VAL A 18 8.22 5.20 -5.87
C VAL A 18 7.53 3.84 -5.92
N TYR A 19 6.34 3.78 -6.52
CA TYR A 19 5.58 2.56 -6.70
C TYR A 19 6.36 1.49 -7.48
N LYS A 20 6.86 1.83 -8.66
CA LYS A 20 7.65 0.92 -9.51
C LYS A 20 8.95 0.48 -8.84
N GLU A 21 9.65 1.41 -8.20
CA GLU A 21 10.89 1.10 -7.48
C GLU A 21 10.63 0.13 -6.31
N THR A 22 9.57 0.34 -5.56
CA THR A 22 9.17 -0.54 -4.44
C THR A 22 8.85 -1.94 -4.94
N ILE A 23 8.06 -2.07 -6.02
CA ILE A 23 7.77 -3.37 -6.64
C ILE A 23 9.06 -4.10 -7.02
N SER A 24 9.96 -3.39 -7.68
CA SER A 24 11.25 -3.95 -8.14
C SER A 24 12.10 -4.46 -6.96
N ARG A 25 12.22 -3.66 -5.91
CA ARG A 25 12.99 -4.02 -4.70
C ARG A 25 12.40 -5.24 -4.00
N LEU A 26 11.09 -5.28 -3.80
CA LEU A 26 10.42 -6.39 -3.13
C LEU A 26 10.55 -7.69 -3.93
N ARG A 27 10.36 -7.64 -5.25
CA ARG A 27 10.51 -8.81 -6.12
C ARG A 27 11.95 -9.31 -6.17
N ASN A 28 12.93 -8.42 -6.21
CA ASN A 28 14.35 -8.77 -6.15
C ASN A 28 14.73 -9.40 -4.80
N ALA A 29 14.04 -9.04 -3.73
CA ALA A 29 14.19 -9.68 -2.42
C ALA A 29 13.47 -11.02 -2.29
N GLY A 30 12.77 -11.48 -3.35
CA GLY A 30 12.13 -12.80 -3.39
C GLY A 30 10.66 -12.83 -2.95
N TYR A 31 10.00 -11.67 -2.81
CA TYR A 31 8.58 -11.62 -2.47
C TYR A 31 7.69 -11.73 -3.70
N LYS A 32 6.53 -12.36 -3.53
CA LYS A 32 5.43 -12.25 -4.47
C LYS A 32 4.67 -10.95 -4.17
N VAL A 33 4.62 -10.03 -5.11
CA VAL A 33 3.94 -8.75 -4.94
C VAL A 33 2.71 -8.71 -5.82
N HIS A 34 1.53 -8.54 -5.21
CA HIS A 34 0.31 -8.26 -5.94
C HIS A 34 0.29 -6.78 -6.32
N VAL A 35 0.16 -6.52 -7.60
CA VAL A 35 0.11 -5.19 -8.20
C VAL A 35 -1.20 -5.08 -8.97
N PRO A 36 -2.19 -4.30 -8.51
CA PRO A 36 -3.51 -4.21 -9.16
C PRO A 36 -3.43 -3.91 -10.65
N GLN A 37 -2.53 -3.03 -11.07
CA GLN A 37 -2.37 -2.66 -12.48
C GLN A 37 -1.92 -3.79 -13.41
N GLU A 38 -1.36 -4.88 -12.88
CA GLU A 38 -0.93 -6.04 -13.67
C GLU A 38 -2.06 -7.05 -13.92
N HIS A 39 -3.22 -6.81 -13.33
CA HIS A 39 -4.39 -7.69 -13.41
C HIS A 39 -5.54 -7.01 -14.15
N GLU A 40 -5.50 -7.10 -15.47
CA GLU A 40 -6.54 -6.53 -16.32
C GLU A 40 -7.76 -7.46 -16.41
N ILE A 41 -8.96 -6.86 -16.42
CA ILE A 41 -10.17 -7.57 -16.75
C ILE A 41 -10.22 -7.82 -18.25
N LYS A 42 -10.24 -9.09 -18.65
CA LYS A 42 -10.37 -9.46 -20.07
C LYS A 42 -11.69 -8.94 -20.61
N ASN A 43 -11.66 -8.38 -21.83
CA ASN A 43 -12.83 -7.80 -22.50
C ASN A 43 -13.51 -6.70 -21.65
N ALA A 44 -12.73 -5.85 -20.99
CA ALA A 44 -13.26 -4.78 -20.13
C ALA A 44 -14.29 -3.89 -20.83
N TRP A 45 -14.14 -3.67 -22.14
CA TRP A 45 -15.05 -2.87 -22.95
C TRP A 45 -16.43 -3.50 -23.19
N ASP A 46 -16.60 -4.80 -22.93
CA ASP A 46 -17.88 -5.51 -23.07
C ASP A 46 -18.77 -5.33 -21.83
N TYR A 47 -18.21 -4.79 -20.74
CA TYR A 47 -18.92 -4.56 -19.48
C TYR A 47 -19.34 -3.11 -19.32
N SER A 48 -20.43 -2.88 -18.57
CA SER A 48 -20.74 -1.54 -18.09
C SER A 48 -19.65 -1.03 -17.14
N ASN A 49 -19.53 0.29 -17.00
CA ASN A 49 -18.57 0.85 -16.04
C ASN A 49 -18.81 0.35 -14.61
N ALA A 50 -20.06 0.17 -14.23
CA ALA A 50 -20.43 -0.34 -12.91
C ALA A 50 -20.00 -1.80 -12.70
N ASP A 51 -20.23 -2.64 -13.69
CA ASP A 51 -19.83 -4.05 -13.62
C ASP A 51 -18.31 -4.20 -13.63
N TRP A 52 -17.63 -3.47 -14.50
CA TRP A 52 -16.17 -3.44 -14.53
C TRP A 52 -15.57 -2.98 -13.19
N ALA A 53 -16.09 -1.88 -12.63
CA ALA A 53 -15.63 -1.37 -11.34
C ALA A 53 -15.82 -2.39 -10.21
N ARG A 54 -16.95 -3.11 -10.21
CA ARG A 54 -17.21 -4.18 -9.24
C ARG A 54 -16.25 -5.34 -9.38
N MET A 55 -15.96 -5.75 -10.61
CA MET A 55 -15.00 -6.83 -10.88
C MET A 55 -13.60 -6.48 -10.41
N VAL A 56 -13.15 -5.24 -10.65
CA VAL A 56 -11.86 -4.74 -10.16
C VAL A 56 -11.82 -4.75 -8.63
N PHE A 57 -12.86 -4.21 -7.99
CA PHE A 57 -12.97 -4.20 -6.54
C PHE A 57 -12.90 -5.61 -5.93
N ASP A 58 -13.69 -6.54 -6.47
CA ASP A 58 -13.73 -7.91 -5.96
C ASP A 58 -12.34 -8.60 -6.12
N MET A 59 -11.67 -8.37 -7.25
CA MET A 59 -10.34 -8.91 -7.52
C MET A 59 -9.29 -8.37 -6.53
N ASP A 60 -9.32 -7.07 -6.25
CA ASP A 60 -8.40 -6.45 -5.29
C ASP A 60 -8.68 -6.89 -3.85
N VAL A 61 -9.95 -7.02 -3.47
CA VAL A 61 -10.35 -7.54 -2.14
C VAL A 61 -9.91 -8.99 -1.96
N ASP A 62 -10.07 -9.83 -2.98
CA ASP A 62 -9.61 -11.22 -2.93
C ASP A 62 -8.08 -11.30 -2.79
N ALA A 63 -7.35 -10.45 -3.49
CA ALA A 63 -5.90 -10.36 -3.38
C ALA A 63 -5.45 -9.86 -1.99
N LEU A 64 -6.15 -8.88 -1.42
CA LEU A 64 -5.92 -8.42 -0.05
C LEU A 64 -6.09 -9.56 0.95
N ARG A 65 -7.19 -10.29 0.86
CA ARG A 65 -7.49 -11.45 1.74
C ARG A 65 -6.44 -12.56 1.63
N ALA A 66 -5.89 -12.76 0.44
CA ALA A 66 -4.87 -13.78 0.18
C ALA A 66 -3.46 -13.36 0.59
N SER A 67 -3.27 -12.10 0.96
CA SER A 67 -1.94 -11.57 1.28
C SER A 67 -1.50 -11.85 2.71
N ASN A 68 -0.20 -12.05 2.90
CA ASN A 68 0.40 -12.23 4.22
C ASN A 68 0.69 -10.88 4.90
N VAL A 69 0.87 -9.84 4.10
CA VAL A 69 1.19 -8.48 4.54
C VAL A 69 0.62 -7.50 3.53
N VAL A 70 0.11 -6.38 4.01
CA VAL A 70 -0.24 -5.22 3.19
C VAL A 70 0.79 -4.13 3.45
N MET A 71 1.51 -3.74 2.41
CA MET A 71 2.44 -2.62 2.45
C MET A 71 1.77 -1.40 1.82
N VAL A 72 1.76 -0.30 2.55
CA VAL A 72 1.08 0.93 2.16
C VAL A 72 2.12 2.00 1.85
N LEU A 73 2.15 2.50 0.63
CA LEU A 73 2.94 3.69 0.29
C LEU A 73 2.14 4.94 0.63
N ASN A 74 2.53 5.61 1.70
CA ASN A 74 1.80 6.74 2.27
C ASN A 74 2.53 8.06 1.94
N PHE A 75 1.90 8.88 1.08
CA PHE A 75 2.46 10.14 0.59
C PHE A 75 2.04 11.37 1.40
N GLY A 76 1.41 11.17 2.54
CA GLY A 76 1.02 12.25 3.45
C GLY A 76 -0.45 12.25 3.81
N MET A 77 -0.88 13.31 4.50
CA MET A 77 -2.22 13.44 5.08
C MET A 77 -3.36 13.25 4.07
N TYR A 78 -3.17 13.77 2.87
CA TYR A 78 -4.17 13.73 1.81
C TYR A 78 -3.83 12.70 0.72
N SER A 79 -3.17 11.62 1.14
CA SER A 79 -2.89 10.50 0.25
C SER A 79 -4.19 9.85 -0.23
N ASP A 80 -4.09 8.99 -1.21
CA ASP A 80 -5.22 8.37 -1.90
C ASP A 80 -6.22 7.69 -0.97
N SER A 81 -7.51 7.96 -1.19
CA SER A 81 -8.60 7.40 -0.39
C SER A 81 -8.75 5.88 -0.57
N GLY A 82 -8.49 5.35 -1.77
CA GLY A 82 -8.49 3.91 -2.04
C GLY A 82 -7.41 3.19 -1.25
N THR A 83 -6.21 3.72 -1.24
CA THR A 83 -5.08 3.21 -0.44
C THR A 83 -5.42 3.19 1.05
N ALA A 84 -6.07 4.24 1.56
CA ALA A 84 -6.50 4.28 2.96
C ALA A 84 -7.58 3.23 3.27
N TRP A 85 -8.53 3.02 2.36
CA TRP A 85 -9.56 2.00 2.49
C TRP A 85 -8.96 0.60 2.56
N GLU A 86 -8.01 0.30 1.68
CA GLU A 86 -7.30 -0.99 1.64
C GLU A 86 -6.52 -1.24 2.93
N ALA A 87 -5.83 -0.24 3.45
CA ALA A 87 -5.13 -0.32 4.73
C ALA A 87 -6.07 -0.61 5.90
N GLY A 88 -7.21 0.08 5.97
CA GLY A 88 -8.23 -0.13 6.99
C GLY A 88 -8.90 -1.50 6.90
N PHE A 89 -9.18 -1.95 5.68
CA PHE A 89 -9.74 -3.28 5.42
C PHE A 89 -8.79 -4.39 5.88
N ALA A 90 -7.50 -4.27 5.54
CA ALA A 90 -6.47 -5.22 5.98
C ALA A 90 -6.34 -5.26 7.51
N ALA A 91 -6.32 -4.11 8.16
CA ALA A 91 -6.26 -4.01 9.62
C ALA A 91 -7.48 -4.67 10.28
N ALA A 92 -8.67 -4.48 9.74
CA ALA A 92 -9.91 -5.11 10.25
C ALA A 92 -9.90 -6.65 10.11
N LEU A 93 -9.19 -7.17 9.12
CA LEU A 93 -9.00 -8.61 8.92
C LEU A 93 -7.78 -9.18 9.66
N GLU A 94 -7.12 -8.37 10.49
CA GLU A 94 -5.90 -8.75 11.21
C GLU A 94 -4.74 -9.17 10.29
N ILE A 95 -4.76 -8.69 9.04
CA ILE A 95 -3.62 -8.82 8.14
C ILE A 95 -2.59 -7.75 8.51
N PRO A 96 -1.33 -8.11 8.77
CA PRO A 96 -0.30 -7.14 9.12
C PRO A 96 -0.17 -6.01 8.11
N VAL A 97 -0.19 -4.77 8.59
CA VAL A 97 -0.09 -3.55 7.78
C VAL A 97 1.21 -2.82 8.08
N ILE A 98 1.97 -2.51 7.05
CA ILE A 98 3.19 -1.72 7.13
C ILE A 98 2.98 -0.40 6.39
N GLN A 99 3.07 0.73 7.09
CA GLN A 99 3.07 2.06 6.49
C GLN A 99 4.48 2.44 6.09
N VAL A 100 4.67 2.74 4.82
CA VAL A 100 5.92 3.28 4.27
C VAL A 100 5.74 4.77 4.03
N LEU A 101 6.47 5.59 4.77
CA LEU A 101 6.35 7.05 4.69
C LEU A 101 7.13 7.57 3.48
N CYS A 102 6.41 8.03 2.48
CA CYS A 102 6.92 8.53 1.21
C CYS A 102 6.71 10.03 1.03
N GLY A 103 6.18 10.73 2.03
CA GLY A 103 5.93 12.16 1.96
C GLY A 103 7.22 12.99 2.01
N TYR A 104 7.08 14.29 1.71
CA TYR A 104 8.18 15.24 1.80
C TYR A 104 8.61 15.47 3.27
N GLU A 105 9.75 16.10 3.44
CA GLU A 105 10.25 16.45 4.78
C GLU A 105 9.22 17.31 5.53
N ASN A 106 9.01 16.98 6.81
CA ASN A 106 8.00 17.59 7.68
C ASN A 106 6.53 17.38 7.24
N CYS A 107 6.28 16.45 6.33
CA CYS A 107 4.94 16.03 5.98
C CYS A 107 4.21 15.42 7.20
N THR A 108 2.92 15.69 7.32
CA THR A 108 2.04 15.06 8.31
C THR A 108 1.29 13.89 7.70
N TYR A 109 0.85 12.96 8.54
CA TYR A 109 0.16 11.74 8.15
C TYR A 109 -1.14 11.56 8.92
N SER A 110 -2.08 10.83 8.35
CA SER A 110 -3.35 10.52 9.00
C SER A 110 -3.15 9.76 10.31
N LEU A 111 -3.73 10.26 11.38
CA LEU A 111 -3.77 9.61 12.70
C LEU A 111 -4.32 8.17 12.60
N MET A 112 -5.39 7.98 11.83
CA MET A 112 -6.02 6.68 11.67
C MET A 112 -5.10 5.68 10.95
N MET A 113 -4.45 6.08 9.88
CA MET A 113 -3.54 5.21 9.15
C MET A 113 -2.31 4.85 9.97
N MET A 114 -1.74 5.81 10.68
CA MET A 114 -0.52 5.61 11.48
C MET A 114 -0.75 4.76 12.74
N ASN A 115 -1.93 4.82 13.34
CA ASN A 115 -2.26 4.00 14.51
C ASN A 115 -2.91 2.67 14.13
N GLY A 116 -3.54 2.58 12.98
CA GLY A 116 -4.14 1.35 12.44
C GLY A 116 -3.17 0.42 11.72
N CYS A 117 -1.87 0.56 11.92
CA CYS A 117 -0.84 -0.28 11.32
C CYS A 117 0.05 -0.95 12.38
N ASP A 118 0.73 -2.00 11.97
CA ASP A 118 1.65 -2.77 12.84
C ASP A 118 3.06 -2.18 12.84
N LYS A 119 3.49 -1.63 11.72
CA LYS A 119 4.82 -1.00 11.57
C LYS A 119 4.76 0.25 10.72
N VAL A 120 5.68 1.17 11.01
CA VAL A 120 5.93 2.38 10.23
C VAL A 120 7.40 2.42 9.86
N ILE A 121 7.71 2.58 8.57
CA ILE A 121 9.08 2.69 8.05
C ILE A 121 9.20 3.88 7.10
N HIS A 122 10.42 4.38 6.91
CA HIS A 122 10.72 5.35 5.86
C HIS A 122 10.92 4.66 4.51
N ALA A 123 10.61 5.36 3.42
CA ALA A 123 10.76 4.84 2.06
C ALA A 123 12.18 4.36 1.74
N GLU A 124 13.20 5.04 2.24
CA GLU A 124 14.60 4.64 2.09
C GLU A 124 14.95 3.30 2.74
N ASN A 125 14.16 2.87 3.73
CA ASN A 125 14.38 1.63 4.47
C ASN A 125 13.58 0.43 3.95
N VAL A 126 12.84 0.57 2.87
CA VAL A 126 12.00 -0.50 2.31
C VAL A 126 12.81 -1.77 2.00
N ALA A 127 14.06 -1.62 1.57
CA ALA A 127 14.94 -2.75 1.29
C ALA A 127 15.34 -3.57 2.53
N PHE A 128 15.16 -3.03 3.70
CA PHE A 128 15.57 -3.63 4.98
C PHE A 128 14.39 -4.01 5.87
N TRP A 129 13.19 -4.01 5.34
CA TRP A 129 11.99 -4.25 6.14
C TRP A 129 11.91 -5.65 6.77
N GLU A 130 12.68 -6.62 6.28
CA GLU A 130 12.84 -7.94 6.88
C GLU A 130 13.72 -7.94 8.13
N SER A 131 14.73 -7.10 8.15
CA SER A 131 15.64 -6.96 9.27
C SER A 131 15.17 -5.79 10.13
N GLU A 132 14.37 -6.02 11.16
CA GLU A 132 14.01 -5.03 12.19
C GLU A 132 14.24 -3.57 11.76
N CYS A 133 13.50 -3.13 10.74
CA CYS A 133 13.58 -1.76 10.26
C CYS A 133 13.41 -0.81 11.44
N ALA A 134 14.27 0.17 11.52
CA ALA A 134 14.15 1.23 12.50
C ALA A 134 12.72 1.81 12.43
N CYS A 135 11.88 1.47 13.39
CA CYS A 135 10.55 2.01 13.48
C CYS A 135 10.67 3.53 13.58
N VAL A 136 10.01 4.22 12.67
CA VAL A 136 9.88 5.67 12.78
C VAL A 136 9.05 5.98 14.00
N SER A 137 9.50 6.93 14.81
CA SER A 137 8.71 7.42 15.90
C SER A 137 7.33 7.90 15.41
N ARG A 138 6.29 7.56 16.15
CA ARG A 138 4.93 8.04 15.89
C ARG A 138 4.77 9.55 16.08
N ASP A 139 5.84 10.27 16.42
CA ASP A 139 5.86 11.72 16.62
C ASP A 139 5.51 12.51 15.36
N LYS A 140 5.53 11.87 14.18
CA LYS A 140 5.04 12.46 12.93
C LYS A 140 3.52 12.34 12.74
N ILE A 141 2.80 11.78 13.70
CA ILE A 141 1.34 11.82 13.71
C ILE A 141 0.91 13.26 13.96
N ILE A 142 -0.16 13.68 13.32
CA ILE A 142 -0.73 15.01 13.56
C ILE A 142 -0.96 15.20 15.05
N GLN A 143 -0.24 16.16 15.60
CA GLN A 143 -0.56 16.68 16.92
C GLN A 143 -1.75 17.63 16.78
N LYS A 144 -2.56 17.69 17.81
CA LYS A 144 -3.72 18.59 17.92
C LYS A 144 -3.38 20.04 17.58
#